data_767c677844182a46256f83d89ad58414
#
_entry.id   767c677844182a46256f83d89ad58414
#
_cell.length_a   1.000
_cell.length_b   1.000
_cell.length_c   1.000
_cell.angle_alpha   90.00
_cell.angle_beta   90.00
_cell.angle_gamma   90.00
#
_symmetry.space_group_name_H-M   'P 1'
#
loop_
_entity.id
_entity.type
_entity.pdbx_description
1 polymer ?
#
loop_
_entity_poly.entity_id
_entity_poly.type
_entity_poly.pdbx_seq_one_letter_code
_entity_poly.pdbx_strand_id
1 'polypeptide(L)'
;LLDDKSVKLFRLFKSNTTVDFKMSQSVLSENLTQTILQFSTDKVILNTIMPDSSLISSVPAIMVRDMASKAYPYNVVLSKDDLLEALNRLNIFNTDSKLLINVSISNDTLTMRSLTDDFVETIKTSGGSSIPEEYSFYLILKNLKLILDGYTEQYITMGFGDGRAIVFKKQSVVDIIPEPRVVG
;
A
#
# COMPACT_ATOMS: atom_id res chain seq x y z
N LEU A 1 -13.60 -5.11 -0.48
CA LEU A 1 -12.86 -3.83 -0.48
C LEU A 1 -13.72 -2.76 0.18
N LEU A 2 -13.18 -2.01 1.09
CA LEU A 2 -13.82 -0.83 1.66
C LEU A 2 -13.41 0.40 0.85
N ASP A 3 -14.30 1.38 0.74
CA ASP A 3 -13.96 2.66 0.12
C ASP A 3 -13.02 3.50 1.02
N ASP A 4 -12.34 4.48 0.43
CA ASP A 4 -11.40 5.35 1.13
C ASP A 4 -12.02 6.10 2.32
N LYS A 5 -13.32 6.43 2.25
CA LYS A 5 -14.02 7.14 3.33
C LYS A 5 -14.24 6.19 4.50
N SER A 6 -14.71 4.98 4.22
CA SER A 6 -14.90 3.93 5.22
C SER A 6 -13.58 3.60 5.93
N VAL A 7 -12.49 3.44 5.17
CA VAL A 7 -11.16 3.18 5.75
C VAL A 7 -10.74 4.31 6.70
N LYS A 8 -10.95 5.57 6.31
CA LYS A 8 -10.63 6.73 7.17
C LYS A 8 -11.47 6.75 8.46
N LEU A 9 -12.72 6.27 8.40
CA LEU A 9 -13.59 6.21 9.56
C LEU A 9 -13.16 5.14 10.60
N PHE A 10 -12.37 4.13 10.20
CA PHE A 10 -11.79 3.18 11.16
C PHE A 10 -10.88 3.86 12.21
N ARG A 11 -10.37 5.05 11.93
CA ARG A 11 -9.62 5.86 12.92
C ARG A 11 -10.46 6.29 14.13
N LEU A 12 -11.78 6.18 14.04
CA LEU A 12 -12.67 6.40 15.19
C LEU A 12 -12.56 5.29 16.24
N PHE A 13 -12.13 4.10 15.85
CA PHE A 13 -11.85 3.03 16.79
C PHE A 13 -10.45 3.26 17.38
N LYS A 14 -10.38 3.26 18.71
CA LYS A 14 -9.09 3.38 19.41
C LYS A 14 -8.25 2.12 19.17
N SER A 15 -6.93 2.28 19.12
CA SER A 15 -6.01 1.14 19.12
C SER A 15 -6.26 0.25 20.35
N ASN A 16 -6.14 -1.05 20.15
CA ASN A 16 -6.41 -2.09 21.18
C ASN A 16 -7.85 -2.19 21.68
N THR A 17 -8.82 -1.73 20.89
CA THR A 17 -10.25 -1.94 21.17
C THR A 17 -10.74 -3.16 20.40
N THR A 18 -11.46 -4.05 21.08
CA THR A 18 -12.18 -5.13 20.40
C THR A 18 -13.35 -4.53 19.64
N VAL A 19 -13.44 -4.86 18.37
CA VAL A 19 -14.50 -4.38 17.47
C VAL A 19 -15.35 -5.57 17.06
N ASP A 20 -16.64 -5.52 17.33
CA ASP A 20 -17.60 -6.50 16.84
C ASP A 20 -17.86 -6.26 15.36
N PHE A 21 -17.82 -7.34 14.59
CA PHE A 21 -18.09 -7.32 13.16
C PHE A 21 -19.37 -8.06 12.83
N LYS A 22 -20.25 -7.43 12.06
CA LYS A 22 -21.48 -8.02 11.56
C LYS A 22 -21.65 -7.73 10.07
N MET A 23 -22.09 -8.73 9.34
CA MET A 23 -22.43 -8.62 7.94
C MET A 23 -23.90 -8.92 7.76
N SER A 24 -24.60 -8.06 7.03
CA SER A 24 -26.01 -8.24 6.70
C SER A 24 -26.26 -7.91 5.23
N GLN A 25 -27.28 -8.51 4.65
CA GLN A 25 -27.72 -8.21 3.30
C GLN A 25 -29.08 -7.50 3.34
N SER A 26 -29.23 -6.46 2.55
CA SER A 26 -30.47 -5.74 2.34
C SER A 26 -30.86 -5.83 0.87
N VAL A 27 -32.09 -6.25 0.59
CA VAL A 27 -32.65 -6.30 -0.75
C VAL A 27 -33.25 -4.92 -1.02
N LEU A 28 -32.69 -4.20 -1.98
CA LEU A 28 -33.17 -2.87 -2.38
C LEU A 28 -34.22 -2.93 -3.50
N SER A 29 -34.15 -3.97 -4.36
CA SER A 29 -35.11 -4.27 -5.40
C SER A 29 -34.98 -5.73 -5.82
N GLU A 30 -35.85 -6.23 -6.72
CA GLU A 30 -35.86 -7.64 -7.18
C GLU A 30 -34.47 -8.12 -7.67
N ASN A 31 -33.64 -7.23 -8.17
CA ASN A 31 -32.32 -7.57 -8.75
C ASN A 31 -31.13 -6.86 -8.05
N LEU A 32 -31.38 -6.14 -6.95
CA LEU A 32 -30.33 -5.37 -6.28
C LEU A 32 -30.25 -5.73 -4.80
N THR A 33 -29.23 -6.46 -4.44
CA THR A 33 -28.88 -6.78 -3.05
C THR A 33 -27.64 -5.99 -2.63
N GLN A 34 -27.74 -5.34 -1.49
CA GLN A 34 -26.65 -4.59 -0.91
C GLN A 34 -26.12 -5.29 0.33
N THR A 35 -24.82 -5.47 0.41
CA THR A 35 -24.16 -6.01 1.60
C THR A 35 -23.69 -4.86 2.49
N ILE A 36 -24.15 -4.85 3.72
CA ILE A 36 -23.77 -3.87 4.74
C ILE A 36 -22.82 -4.54 5.72
N LEU A 37 -21.68 -3.91 5.94
CA LEU A 37 -20.70 -4.28 6.96
C LEU A 37 -20.86 -3.32 8.14
N GLN A 38 -21.07 -3.87 9.32
CA GLN A 38 -21.15 -3.12 10.56
C GLN A 38 -19.94 -3.46 11.43
N PHE A 39 -19.27 -2.43 11.90
CA PHE A 39 -18.20 -2.51 12.89
C PHE A 39 -18.64 -1.72 14.12
N SER A 40 -18.64 -2.34 15.28
CA SER A 40 -19.17 -1.71 16.49
C SER A 40 -18.32 -1.95 17.72
N THR A 41 -18.38 -0.96 18.61
CA THR A 41 -17.89 -1.01 19.98
C THR A 41 -19.03 -0.53 20.89
N ASP A 42 -18.79 -0.46 22.18
CA ASP A 42 -19.70 0.15 23.15
C ASP A 42 -20.06 1.63 22.86
N LYS A 43 -19.20 2.33 22.08
CA LYS A 43 -19.31 3.79 21.86
C LYS A 43 -19.46 4.20 20.40
N VAL A 44 -19.09 3.34 19.46
CA VAL A 44 -19.03 3.69 18.04
C VAL A 44 -19.65 2.57 17.22
N ILE A 45 -20.53 2.92 16.30
CA ILE A 45 -21.06 2.03 15.27
C ILE A 45 -20.73 2.63 13.91
N LEU A 46 -20.01 1.88 13.11
CA LEU A 46 -19.68 2.23 11.72
C LEU A 46 -20.39 1.25 10.79
N ASN A 47 -21.28 1.76 9.96
CA ASN A 47 -21.89 0.99 8.88
C ASN A 47 -21.27 1.43 7.55
N THR A 48 -20.86 0.48 6.74
CA THR A 48 -20.35 0.72 5.39
C THR A 48 -20.96 -0.27 4.41
N ILE A 49 -21.11 0.16 3.18
CA ILE A 49 -21.62 -0.67 2.10
C ILE A 49 -20.45 -1.37 1.44
N MET A 50 -20.57 -2.67 1.29
CA MET A 50 -19.60 -3.41 0.47
C MET A 50 -19.88 -3.14 -1.00
N PRO A 51 -18.90 -2.69 -1.78
CA PRO A 51 -19.05 -2.55 -3.22
C PRO A 51 -19.47 -3.87 -3.86
N ASP A 52 -20.19 -3.81 -4.96
CA ASP A 52 -20.62 -4.99 -5.70
C ASP A 52 -19.43 -5.91 -5.98
N SER A 53 -19.65 -7.21 -5.85
CA SER A 53 -18.63 -8.24 -6.09
C SER A 53 -18.07 -8.21 -7.52
N SER A 54 -18.81 -7.66 -8.47
CA SER A 54 -18.32 -7.44 -9.85
C SER A 54 -17.11 -6.52 -9.92
N LEU A 55 -16.99 -5.56 -9.00
CA LEU A 55 -15.81 -4.69 -8.88
C LEU A 55 -14.62 -5.39 -8.20
N ILE A 56 -14.89 -6.43 -7.42
CA ILE A 56 -13.86 -7.21 -6.70
C ILE A 56 -13.31 -8.33 -7.58
N SER A 57 -14.07 -8.79 -8.56
CA SER A 57 -13.70 -9.90 -9.45
C SER A 57 -12.52 -9.56 -10.38
N SER A 58 -12.14 -8.29 -10.51
CA SER A 58 -10.99 -7.87 -11.32
C SER A 58 -9.63 -8.24 -10.74
N VAL A 59 -9.56 -8.53 -9.42
CA VAL A 59 -8.34 -9.01 -8.76
C VAL A 59 -8.62 -10.38 -8.16
N PRO A 60 -8.21 -11.47 -8.82
CA PRO A 60 -8.41 -12.82 -8.30
C PRO A 60 -7.77 -12.96 -6.90
N ALA A 61 -8.54 -13.40 -5.91
CA ALA A 61 -8.04 -13.60 -4.54
C ALA A 61 -6.83 -14.55 -4.51
N ILE A 62 -6.78 -15.50 -5.43
CA ILE A 62 -5.64 -16.41 -5.64
C ILE A 62 -4.38 -15.61 -5.99
N MET A 63 -4.48 -14.65 -6.92
CA MET A 63 -3.33 -13.83 -7.34
C MET A 63 -2.78 -12.98 -6.18
N VAL A 64 -3.67 -12.40 -5.37
CA VAL A 64 -3.26 -11.63 -4.18
C VAL A 64 -2.57 -12.54 -3.16
N ARG A 65 -3.13 -13.73 -2.92
CA ARG A 65 -2.54 -14.72 -2.02
C ARG A 65 -1.16 -15.16 -2.50
N ASP A 66 -1.02 -15.46 -3.78
CA ASP A 66 0.24 -15.89 -4.38
C ASP A 66 1.30 -14.78 -4.25
N MET A 67 0.95 -13.54 -4.52
CA MET A 67 1.84 -12.39 -4.33
C MET A 67 2.24 -12.20 -2.86
N ALA A 68 1.31 -12.37 -1.93
CA ALA A 68 1.56 -12.23 -0.50
C ALA A 68 2.47 -13.32 0.06
N SER A 69 2.31 -14.56 -0.42
CA SER A 69 3.06 -15.73 0.06
C SER A 69 4.40 -15.93 -0.65
N LYS A 70 4.60 -15.28 -1.79
CA LYS A 70 5.79 -15.44 -2.62
C LYS A 70 7.05 -14.94 -1.92
N ALA A 71 8.16 -15.68 -2.09
CA ALA A 71 9.49 -15.17 -1.80
C ALA A 71 9.93 -14.25 -2.97
N TYR A 72 10.25 -13.02 -2.65
CA TYR A 72 10.77 -12.06 -3.64
C TYR A 72 12.27 -12.24 -3.78
N PRO A 73 12.82 -12.13 -5.01
CA PRO A 73 14.25 -12.29 -5.27
C PRO A 73 15.11 -11.35 -4.43
N TYR A 74 14.65 -10.13 -4.25
CA TYR A 74 15.36 -9.09 -3.53
C TYR A 74 14.49 -8.50 -2.42
N ASN A 75 15.15 -8.06 -1.35
CA ASN A 75 14.53 -7.29 -0.30
C ASN A 75 15.50 -6.26 0.25
N VAL A 76 14.96 -5.16 0.76
CA VAL A 76 15.70 -4.13 1.47
C VAL A 76 14.96 -3.74 2.75
N VAL A 77 15.72 -3.37 3.76
CA VAL A 77 15.20 -2.83 5.01
C VAL A 77 15.41 -1.32 5.00
N LEU A 78 14.37 -0.57 5.25
CA LEU A 78 14.33 0.88 5.18
C LEU A 78 13.87 1.47 6.51
N SER A 79 14.46 2.59 6.90
CA SER A 79 13.91 3.43 7.96
C SER A 79 12.60 4.05 7.48
N LYS A 80 11.52 3.84 8.22
CA LYS A 80 10.21 4.41 7.88
C LYS A 80 10.24 5.93 7.89
N ASP A 81 10.89 6.51 8.91
CA ASP A 81 10.92 7.96 9.08
C ASP A 81 11.70 8.63 7.96
N ASP A 82 12.87 8.09 7.60
CA ASP A 82 13.67 8.61 6.48
C ASP A 82 12.90 8.53 5.16
N LEU A 83 12.20 7.42 4.93
CA LEU A 83 11.39 7.25 3.73
C LEU A 83 10.22 8.22 3.68
N LEU A 84 9.49 8.40 4.80
CA LEU A 84 8.38 9.36 4.87
C LEU A 84 8.86 10.79 4.66
N GLU A 85 10.00 11.15 5.23
CA GLU A 85 10.57 12.49 5.08
C GLU A 85 10.97 12.77 3.63
N ALA A 86 11.63 11.83 2.97
CA ALA A 86 11.99 11.92 1.56
C ALA A 86 10.74 12.01 0.66
N LEU A 87 9.70 11.20 0.92
CA LEU A 87 8.44 11.27 0.20
C LEU A 87 7.70 12.61 0.41
N ASN A 88 7.80 13.20 1.60
CA ASN A 88 7.22 14.51 1.86
C ASN A 88 7.93 15.61 1.06
N ARG A 89 9.26 15.58 0.99
CA ARG A 89 10.04 16.51 0.17
C ARG A 89 9.69 16.36 -1.32
N LEU A 90 9.68 15.13 -1.84
CA LEU A 90 9.27 14.86 -3.23
C LEU A 90 7.85 15.33 -3.52
N ASN A 91 6.93 15.21 -2.58
CA ASN A 91 5.54 15.62 -2.77
C ASN A 91 5.39 17.15 -2.95
N ILE A 92 6.28 17.95 -2.35
CA ILE A 92 6.25 19.42 -2.48
C ILE A 92 6.58 19.84 -3.93
N PHE A 93 7.52 19.14 -4.55
CA PHE A 93 8.07 19.51 -5.85
C PHE A 93 7.46 18.74 -7.02
N ASN A 94 6.74 17.66 -6.76
CA ASN A 94 6.15 16.86 -7.81
C ASN A 94 4.86 17.50 -8.31
N THR A 95 4.87 18.00 -9.53
CA THR A 95 3.73 18.64 -10.21
C THR A 95 2.85 17.64 -10.97
N ASP A 96 3.26 16.37 -11.06
CA ASP A 96 2.48 15.34 -11.73
C ASP A 96 1.19 15.03 -10.96
N SER A 97 0.06 15.08 -11.66
CA SER A 97 -1.25 14.75 -11.11
C SER A 97 -1.36 13.32 -10.57
N LYS A 98 -0.58 12.38 -11.12
CA LYS A 98 -0.51 10.99 -10.68
C LYS A 98 0.49 10.77 -9.55
N LEU A 99 1.33 11.78 -9.24
CA LEU A 99 2.42 11.66 -8.26
C LEU A 99 3.26 10.38 -8.46
N LEU A 100 3.60 10.11 -9.74
CA LEU A 100 4.42 8.97 -10.10
C LEU A 100 5.89 9.29 -9.83
N ILE A 101 6.60 8.37 -9.20
CA ILE A 101 8.04 8.47 -8.93
C ILE A 101 8.77 7.26 -9.51
N ASN A 102 9.95 7.48 -10.04
CA ASN A 102 10.88 6.40 -10.33
C ASN A 102 11.68 6.08 -9.06
N VAL A 103 11.76 4.82 -8.73
CA VAL A 103 12.54 4.32 -7.59
C VAL A 103 13.63 3.42 -8.13
N SER A 104 14.88 3.70 -7.83
CA SER A 104 16.00 2.82 -8.12
C SER A 104 16.69 2.38 -6.84
N ILE A 105 17.10 1.12 -6.81
CA ILE A 105 17.78 0.51 -5.67
C ILE A 105 19.08 -0.11 -6.15
N SER A 106 20.17 0.31 -5.55
CA SER A 106 21.49 -0.25 -5.80
C SER A 106 22.20 -0.46 -4.46
N ASN A 107 22.70 -1.68 -4.21
CA ASN A 107 23.40 -2.03 -2.98
C ASN A 107 22.65 -1.57 -1.72
N ASP A 108 23.16 -0.53 -1.06
CA ASP A 108 22.71 0.03 0.22
C ASP A 108 22.00 1.39 0.05
N THR A 109 21.56 1.72 -1.17
CA THR A 109 20.96 3.01 -1.47
C THR A 109 19.65 2.85 -2.24
N LEU A 110 18.61 3.55 -1.78
CA LEU A 110 17.36 3.73 -2.49
C LEU A 110 17.29 5.19 -2.96
N THR A 111 17.13 5.38 -4.26
CA THR A 111 16.99 6.69 -4.90
C THR A 111 15.59 6.83 -5.45
N MET A 112 14.94 7.94 -5.18
CA MET A 112 13.61 8.29 -5.69
C MET A 112 13.72 9.56 -6.53
N ARG A 113 13.13 9.53 -7.73
CA ARG A 113 13.16 10.66 -8.69
C ARG A 113 11.75 11.04 -9.09
N SER A 114 11.50 12.33 -9.27
CA SER A 114 10.33 12.80 -10.01
C SER A 114 10.43 12.38 -11.48
N LEU A 115 9.31 12.37 -12.21
CA LEU A 115 9.35 12.05 -13.66
C LEU A 115 10.10 13.10 -14.47
N THR A 116 10.23 14.31 -13.97
CA THR A 116 10.95 15.40 -14.62
C THR A 116 12.45 15.36 -14.29
N ASP A 117 12.89 14.45 -13.42
CA ASP A 117 14.25 14.34 -12.88
C ASP A 117 14.79 15.59 -12.16
N ASP A 118 13.94 16.60 -11.96
CA ASP A 118 14.34 17.85 -11.30
C ASP A 118 14.58 17.67 -9.80
N PHE A 119 13.95 16.65 -9.20
CA PHE A 119 14.05 16.36 -7.77
C PHE A 119 14.43 14.91 -7.52
N VAL A 120 15.48 14.73 -6.74
CA VAL A 120 16.04 13.43 -6.39
C VAL A 120 16.23 13.35 -4.89
N GLU A 121 15.69 12.31 -4.30
CA GLU A 121 15.89 11.95 -2.90
C GLU A 121 16.63 10.62 -2.81
N THR A 122 17.59 10.54 -1.90
CA THR A 122 18.37 9.33 -1.69
C THR A 122 18.41 9.00 -0.21
N ILE A 123 18.08 7.75 0.11
CA ILE A 123 18.15 7.23 1.48
C ILE A 123 19.01 5.97 1.52
N LYS A 124 19.68 5.73 2.64
CA LYS A 124 20.43 4.50 2.86
C LYS A 124 19.49 3.38 3.27
N THR A 125 19.75 2.18 2.79
CA THR A 125 19.09 0.98 3.31
C THR A 125 19.78 0.54 4.61
N SER A 126 19.00 -0.03 5.52
CA SER A 126 19.50 -0.53 6.81
C SER A 126 19.89 -2.01 6.76
N GLY A 127 19.73 -2.65 5.60
CA GLY A 127 20.01 -4.06 5.36
C GLY A 127 19.20 -4.59 4.19
N GLY A 128 19.35 -5.87 3.90
CA GLY A 128 18.62 -6.54 2.82
C GLY A 128 19.46 -7.58 2.09
N SER A 129 18.93 -8.09 0.99
CA SER A 129 19.65 -8.98 0.08
C SER A 129 20.61 -8.20 -0.80
N SER A 130 21.71 -8.86 -1.22
CA SER A 130 22.58 -8.28 -2.25
C SER A 130 21.82 -8.16 -3.56
N ILE A 131 21.91 -6.98 -4.18
CA ILE A 131 21.30 -6.67 -5.47
C ILE A 131 22.46 -6.64 -6.49
N PRO A 132 22.48 -7.54 -7.48
CA PRO A 132 23.62 -7.67 -8.40
C PRO A 132 23.77 -6.46 -9.32
N GLU A 133 22.67 -5.78 -9.62
CA GLU A 133 22.60 -4.59 -10.47
C GLU A 133 21.59 -3.60 -9.91
N GLU A 134 21.61 -2.37 -10.40
CA GLU A 134 20.56 -1.40 -10.07
C GLU A 134 19.20 -1.93 -10.54
N TYR A 135 18.23 -1.97 -9.63
CA TYR A 135 16.86 -2.35 -9.93
C TYR A 135 15.96 -1.13 -9.89
N SER A 136 15.24 -0.86 -10.97
CA SER A 136 14.38 0.32 -11.08
C SER A 136 12.93 -0.07 -11.36
N PHE A 137 12.02 0.68 -10.75
CA PHE A 137 10.57 0.53 -10.93
C PHE A 137 9.85 1.86 -10.64
N TYR A 138 8.56 1.90 -10.97
CA TYR A 138 7.74 3.08 -10.70
C TYR A 138 6.78 2.83 -9.56
N LEU A 139 6.53 3.85 -8.76
CA LEU A 139 5.52 3.83 -7.70
C LEU A 139 4.67 5.10 -7.74
N ILE A 140 3.41 4.96 -7.32
CA ILE A 140 2.56 6.11 -7.03
C ILE A 140 2.86 6.56 -5.60
N LEU A 141 3.42 7.75 -5.44
CA LEU A 141 3.87 8.31 -4.16
C LEU A 141 2.75 8.27 -3.09
N LYS A 142 1.53 8.62 -3.48
CA LYS A 142 0.37 8.60 -2.58
C LYS A 142 0.10 7.21 -2.00
N ASN A 143 0.23 6.15 -2.82
CA ASN A 143 0.00 4.78 -2.37
C ASN A 143 1.08 4.35 -1.36
N LEU A 144 2.32 4.70 -1.63
CA LEU A 144 3.42 4.41 -0.71
C LEU A 144 3.24 5.12 0.64
N LYS A 145 2.88 6.41 0.64
CA LYS A 145 2.58 7.14 1.88
C LYS A 145 1.44 6.50 2.65
N LEU A 146 0.37 6.10 1.98
CA LEU A 146 -0.78 5.47 2.62
C LEU A 146 -0.40 4.17 3.34
N ILE A 147 0.46 3.36 2.73
CA ILE A 147 0.99 2.14 3.34
C ILE A 147 1.82 2.51 4.58
N LEU A 148 2.76 3.42 4.46
CA LEU A 148 3.66 3.81 5.54
C LEU A 148 2.92 4.39 6.75
N ASP A 149 1.82 5.12 6.52
CA ASP A 149 0.95 5.63 7.59
C ASP A 149 0.32 4.49 8.43
N GLY A 150 0.16 3.32 7.86
CA GLY A 150 -0.35 2.11 8.54
C GLY A 150 0.70 1.36 9.38
N TYR A 151 1.99 1.69 9.23
CA TYR A 151 3.09 1.04 9.94
C TYR A 151 3.44 1.77 11.24
N THR A 152 3.58 1.00 12.31
CA THR A 152 4.05 1.50 13.62
C THR A 152 5.54 1.21 13.85
N GLU A 153 6.09 0.32 13.05
CA GLU A 153 7.48 -0.11 13.13
C GLU A 153 8.43 0.97 12.60
N GLN A 154 9.59 1.08 13.22
CA GLN A 154 10.65 1.99 12.81
C GLN A 154 11.30 1.56 11.48
N TYR A 155 11.38 0.25 11.25
CA TYR A 155 11.95 -0.31 10.04
C TYR A 155 10.92 -1.14 9.30
N ILE A 156 10.95 -1.05 7.98
CA ILE A 156 10.09 -1.79 7.06
C ILE A 156 10.92 -2.62 6.10
N THR A 157 10.40 -3.78 5.73
CA THR A 157 11.02 -4.62 4.71
C THR A 157 10.24 -4.50 3.42
N MET A 158 10.92 -4.12 2.35
CA MET A 158 10.36 -4.03 1.00
C MET A 158 10.94 -5.16 0.14
N GLY A 159 10.07 -5.99 -0.44
CA GLY A 159 10.42 -7.07 -1.36
C GLY A 159 10.06 -6.70 -2.81
N PHE A 160 10.93 -7.05 -3.76
CA PHE A 160 10.77 -6.71 -5.18
C PHE A 160 11.55 -7.68 -6.08
N GLY A 161 11.52 -7.44 -7.39
CA GLY A 161 12.34 -8.17 -8.36
C GLY A 161 11.59 -9.19 -9.21
N ASP A 162 10.26 -9.26 -9.12
CA ASP A 162 9.45 -10.12 -9.99
C ASP A 162 8.79 -9.38 -11.17
N GLY A 163 9.00 -8.05 -11.26
CA GLY A 163 8.46 -7.19 -12.32
C GLY A 163 6.94 -7.02 -12.28
N ARG A 164 6.28 -7.40 -11.19
CA ARG A 164 4.81 -7.35 -11.05
C ARG A 164 4.33 -6.51 -9.89
N ALA A 165 5.01 -6.64 -8.76
CA ALA A 165 4.59 -5.98 -7.54
C ALA A 165 5.76 -5.70 -6.61
N ILE A 166 5.59 -4.65 -5.81
CA ILE A 166 6.43 -4.32 -4.66
C ILE A 166 5.63 -4.67 -3.41
N VAL A 167 6.27 -5.37 -2.49
CA VAL A 167 5.61 -5.90 -1.28
C VAL A 167 6.24 -5.29 -0.06
N PHE A 168 5.41 -4.82 0.85
CA PHE A 168 5.83 -4.41 2.19
C PHE A 168 5.35 -5.45 3.19
N LYS A 169 6.28 -6.01 3.96
CA LYS A 169 5.98 -7.07 4.92
C LYS A 169 6.07 -6.56 6.34
N LYS A 170 5.02 -6.84 7.09
CA LYS A 170 4.90 -6.56 8.51
C LYS A 170 4.31 -7.79 9.19
N GLN A 171 5.01 -8.42 10.10
CA GLN A 171 4.55 -9.58 10.88
C GLN A 171 3.48 -10.46 10.17
N SER A 172 2.19 -10.16 10.37
CA SER A 172 1.04 -10.88 9.79
C SER A 172 0.35 -10.13 8.64
N VAL A 173 0.82 -8.93 8.26
CA VAL A 173 0.24 -8.10 7.20
C VAL A 173 1.22 -7.97 6.05
N VAL A 174 0.71 -8.08 4.84
CA VAL A 174 1.47 -7.85 3.61
C VAL A 174 0.73 -6.83 2.77
N ASP A 175 1.34 -5.68 2.56
CA ASP A 175 0.85 -4.66 1.65
C ASP A 175 1.50 -4.84 0.28
N ILE A 176 0.68 -4.79 -0.76
CA ILE A 176 1.12 -5.04 -2.14
C ILE A 176 0.81 -3.81 -2.98
N ILE A 177 1.84 -3.25 -3.60
CA ILE A 177 1.68 -2.21 -4.61
C ILE A 177 1.98 -2.85 -5.97
N PRO A 178 1.03 -2.87 -6.92
CA PRO A 178 1.34 -3.28 -8.27
C PRO A 178 2.32 -2.28 -8.90
N GLU A 179 3.31 -2.79 -9.61
CA GLU A 179 4.23 -1.96 -10.37
C GLU A 179 3.49 -1.34 -11.55
N PRO A 180 3.35 0.00 -11.62
CA PRO A 180 2.65 0.64 -12.72
C PRO A 180 3.45 0.46 -14.01
N ARG A 181 2.77 0.06 -15.08
CA ARG A 181 3.36 0.04 -16.41
C ARG A 181 3.41 1.47 -16.95
N VAL A 182 4.58 1.97 -17.21
CA VAL A 182 4.76 3.20 -17.99
C VAL A 182 4.60 2.79 -19.45
N VAL A 183 3.51 3.20 -20.07
CA VAL A 183 3.33 3.10 -21.51
C VAL A 183 4.09 4.28 -22.09
N GLY A 184 5.22 3.99 -22.75
CA GLY A 184 6.00 4.96 -23.50
C GLY A 184 5.26 5.47 -24.75
#